data_128988414ce725ee033834cdd57fb3a0
#
_entry.id   128988414ce725ee033834cdd57fb3a0
#
_cell.length_a   1.000
_cell.length_b   1.000
_cell.length_c   1.000
_cell.angle_alpha   90.00
_cell.angle_beta   90.00
_cell.angle_gamma   90.00
#
_symmetry.space_group_name_H-M   'P 1'
#
loop_
_entity.id
_entity.type
_entity.pdbx_description
1 polymer ?
#
loop_
_entity_poly.entity_id
_entity_poly.type
_entity_poly.pdbx_seq_one_letter_code
_entity_poly.pdbx_strand_id
1 'polypeptide(L)'
;MKKSMFLLMVLLFCMTSVSAQYQNATEEQKKDIIGKITQASGDMKTMKCDFVQVKELSFMDDKVTFEGIMYYKKEDKIRWEYTKPLKSVFSMDGKNVYLKSGDSNASVMPVKSNKMFSELSKVLIGGVSGNGLVDSPDFDTQFMVGKDDYKIVLAPKKKEVKDLFSSVQLFVSKSDSRILSVELIEKSGDKTTISLKNTQMNIAIDDNLFSEK
;
A
#
# COMPACT_ATOMS: atom_id res chain seq x y z
N MET A 1 -8.95 59.56 25.66
CA MET A 1 -7.91 58.75 25.04
C MET A 1 -7.63 57.42 25.78
N LYS A 2 -8.64 56.71 26.34
CA LYS A 2 -8.46 55.45 27.09
C LYS A 2 -9.33 54.29 26.60
N LYS A 3 -10.02 54.40 25.46
CA LYS A 3 -10.90 53.36 24.91
C LYS A 3 -10.33 52.64 23.65
N SER A 4 -9.18 53.07 23.12
CA SER A 4 -8.59 52.52 21.89
C SER A 4 -7.50 51.46 22.12
N MET A 5 -7.09 51.25 23.38
CA MET A 5 -5.99 50.33 23.73
C MET A 5 -6.48 48.91 24.14
N PHE A 6 -7.81 48.75 24.29
CA PHE A 6 -8.38 47.42 24.69
C PHE A 6 -8.79 46.55 23.50
N LEU A 7 -8.82 47.12 22.28
CA LEU A 7 -9.22 46.39 21.07
C LEU A 7 -8.04 45.71 20.36
N LEU A 8 -6.79 45.98 20.77
CA LEU A 8 -5.59 45.43 20.13
C LEU A 8 -5.08 44.13 20.79
N MET A 9 -5.71 43.69 21.88
CA MET A 9 -5.22 42.53 22.66
C MET A 9 -6.02 41.23 22.44
N VAL A 10 -7.04 41.25 21.58
CA VAL A 10 -7.87 40.04 21.28
C VAL A 10 -7.50 39.36 19.96
N LEU A 11 -6.56 39.91 19.20
CA LEU A 11 -6.23 39.44 17.85
C LEU A 11 -4.98 38.52 17.78
N LEU A 12 -4.47 38.02 18.92
CA LEU A 12 -3.23 37.25 18.98
C LEU A 12 -3.42 35.84 19.54
N PHE A 13 -4.58 35.20 19.29
CA PHE A 13 -4.77 33.78 19.71
C PHE A 13 -5.45 32.90 18.66
N CYS A 14 -5.10 33.10 17.40
CA CYS A 14 -5.24 32.08 16.38
C CYS A 14 -3.88 31.44 16.14
N MET A 15 -3.32 30.79 17.15
CA MET A 15 -2.33 29.76 16.92
C MET A 15 -3.06 28.62 16.22
N THR A 16 -3.00 28.61 14.90
CA THR A 16 -3.30 27.42 14.11
C THR A 16 -2.38 26.33 14.62
N SER A 17 -2.93 25.43 15.42
CA SER A 17 -2.29 24.15 15.70
C SER A 17 -2.11 23.47 14.35
N VAL A 18 -0.94 23.62 13.73
CA VAL A 18 -0.50 22.70 12.69
C VAL A 18 -0.34 21.39 13.40
N SER A 19 -1.42 20.66 13.47
CA SER A 19 -1.44 19.29 13.93
C SER A 19 -0.51 18.53 12.99
N ALA A 20 0.66 18.15 13.45
CA ALA A 20 1.51 17.22 12.70
C ALA A 20 0.63 16.00 12.41
N GLN A 21 0.36 15.75 11.15
CA GLN A 21 -0.57 14.70 10.72
C GLN A 21 -0.16 13.32 11.27
N TYR A 22 1.15 13.10 11.46
CA TYR A 22 1.73 11.87 12.00
C TYR A 22 2.83 12.20 13.02
N GLN A 23 2.90 11.40 14.09
CA GLN A 23 3.94 11.44 15.10
C GLN A 23 4.71 10.12 15.09
N ASN A 24 6.01 10.16 15.37
CA ASN A 24 6.80 8.93 15.50
C ASN A 24 6.25 8.06 16.64
N ALA A 25 6.10 6.76 16.38
CA ALA A 25 5.67 5.80 17.39
C ALA A 25 6.77 5.55 18.43
N THR A 26 6.37 5.41 19.68
CA THR A 26 7.26 4.91 20.74
C THR A 26 7.57 3.42 20.51
N GLU A 27 8.58 2.86 21.19
CA GLU A 27 8.93 1.43 21.09
C GLU A 27 7.79 0.51 21.53
N GLU A 28 7.00 0.93 22.52
CA GLU A 28 5.81 0.20 22.95
C GLU A 28 4.72 0.21 21.85
N GLN A 29 4.45 1.38 21.28
CA GLN A 29 3.49 1.52 20.19
C GLN A 29 3.92 0.71 18.96
N LYS A 30 5.21 0.67 18.60
CA LYS A 30 5.72 -0.16 17.49
C LYS A 30 5.38 -1.63 17.70
N LYS A 31 5.67 -2.17 18.90
CA LYS A 31 5.37 -3.58 19.24
C LYS A 31 3.87 -3.87 19.12
N ASP A 32 3.03 -2.97 19.62
CA ASP A 32 1.57 -3.09 19.52
C ASP A 32 1.10 -3.08 18.06
N ILE A 33 1.59 -2.13 17.23
CA ILE A 33 1.27 -2.00 15.82
C ILE A 33 1.67 -3.28 15.06
N ILE A 34 2.91 -3.74 15.25
CA ILE A 34 3.41 -4.97 14.61
C ILE A 34 2.53 -6.16 15.01
N GLY A 35 2.24 -6.32 16.32
CA GLY A 35 1.39 -7.41 16.82
C GLY A 35 0.01 -7.42 16.18
N LYS A 36 -0.66 -6.27 16.11
CA LYS A 36 -2.00 -6.12 15.52
C LYS A 36 -2.01 -6.44 14.03
N ILE A 37 -1.04 -5.92 13.27
CA ILE A 37 -0.94 -6.18 11.83
C ILE A 37 -0.62 -7.66 11.58
N THR A 38 0.29 -8.26 12.34
CA THR A 38 0.65 -9.66 12.20
C THR A 38 -0.53 -10.57 12.50
N GLN A 39 -1.33 -10.25 13.53
CA GLN A 39 -2.55 -10.98 13.84
C GLN A 39 -3.57 -10.86 12.71
N ALA A 40 -3.90 -9.63 12.27
CA ALA A 40 -4.86 -9.39 11.19
C ALA A 40 -4.44 -10.11 9.90
N SER A 41 -3.15 -10.06 9.55
CA SER A 41 -2.58 -10.78 8.40
C SER A 41 -2.66 -12.30 8.58
N GLY A 42 -2.41 -12.79 9.79
CA GLY A 42 -2.50 -14.21 10.15
C GLY A 42 -3.89 -14.78 9.92
N ASP A 43 -4.91 -14.03 10.31
CA ASP A 43 -6.33 -14.41 10.22
C ASP A 43 -6.90 -14.27 8.79
N MET A 44 -6.26 -13.48 7.94
CA MET A 44 -6.69 -13.25 6.57
C MET A 44 -6.31 -14.41 5.66
N LYS A 45 -7.30 -15.18 5.19
CA LYS A 45 -7.13 -16.27 4.21
C LYS A 45 -7.32 -15.80 2.78
N THR A 46 -8.33 -14.96 2.58
CA THR A 46 -8.67 -14.38 1.29
C THR A 46 -9.10 -12.94 1.46
N MET A 47 -8.92 -12.15 0.39
CA MET A 47 -9.42 -10.78 0.32
C MET A 47 -9.87 -10.46 -1.10
N LYS A 48 -10.97 -9.73 -1.21
CA LYS A 48 -11.41 -9.05 -2.42
C LYS A 48 -11.64 -7.59 -2.09
N CYS A 49 -11.16 -6.68 -2.91
CA CYS A 49 -11.47 -5.26 -2.77
C CYS A 49 -11.46 -4.56 -4.13
N ASP A 50 -12.10 -3.42 -4.18
CA ASP A 50 -11.89 -2.46 -5.26
C ASP A 50 -10.61 -1.67 -4.98
N PHE A 51 -9.88 -1.28 -6.01
CA PHE A 51 -8.76 -0.37 -5.86
C PHE A 51 -8.87 0.83 -6.80
N VAL A 52 -8.31 1.93 -6.33
CA VAL A 52 -8.02 3.12 -7.14
C VAL A 52 -6.52 3.36 -7.05
N GLN A 53 -5.85 3.32 -8.19
CA GLN A 53 -4.43 3.62 -8.30
C GLN A 53 -4.24 4.96 -9.00
N VAL A 54 -3.51 5.86 -8.37
CA VAL A 54 -3.14 7.16 -8.94
C VAL A 54 -1.62 7.18 -9.10
N LYS A 55 -1.15 7.39 -10.33
CA LYS A 55 0.26 7.60 -10.62
C LYS A 55 0.51 9.09 -10.90
N GLU A 56 1.40 9.67 -10.11
CA GLU A 56 1.90 11.03 -10.22
C GLU A 56 3.33 10.97 -10.78
N LEU A 57 3.54 11.59 -11.93
CA LEU A 57 4.86 11.63 -12.56
C LEU A 57 5.61 12.88 -12.11
N SER A 58 6.85 12.73 -11.66
CA SER A 58 7.65 13.82 -11.07
C SER A 58 7.94 14.97 -12.03
N PHE A 59 7.84 14.72 -13.34
CA PHE A 59 8.12 15.70 -14.40
C PHE A 59 6.86 16.26 -15.08
N MET A 60 5.65 15.88 -14.60
CA MET A 60 4.36 16.30 -15.14
C MET A 60 3.41 16.62 -13.99
N ASP A 61 2.57 17.62 -14.17
CA ASP A 61 1.48 17.93 -13.24
C ASP A 61 0.29 16.98 -13.37
N ASP A 62 0.21 16.23 -14.49
CA ASP A 62 -0.88 15.32 -14.76
C ASP A 62 -0.77 14.02 -13.95
N LYS A 63 -1.92 13.55 -13.47
CA LYS A 63 -2.06 12.28 -12.77
C LYS A 63 -2.79 11.28 -13.62
N VAL A 64 -2.30 10.06 -13.66
CA VAL A 64 -2.97 8.95 -14.33
C VAL A 64 -3.70 8.11 -13.30
N THR A 65 -5.01 7.91 -13.50
CA THR A 65 -5.84 7.12 -12.57
C THR A 65 -6.27 5.82 -13.23
N PHE A 66 -6.11 4.74 -12.48
CA PHE A 66 -6.55 3.40 -12.83
C PHE A 66 -7.54 2.91 -11.77
N GLU A 67 -8.53 2.14 -12.18
CA GLU A 67 -9.48 1.50 -11.27
C GLU A 67 -9.56 0.01 -11.58
N GLY A 68 -9.88 -0.77 -10.57
CA GLY A 68 -10.03 -2.20 -10.77
C GLY A 68 -10.42 -2.96 -9.51
N ILE A 69 -10.31 -4.28 -9.61
CA ILE A 69 -10.62 -5.22 -8.54
C ILE A 69 -9.36 -6.02 -8.22
N MET A 70 -9.09 -6.18 -6.95
CA MET A 70 -7.99 -6.99 -6.46
C MET A 70 -8.51 -8.18 -5.67
N TYR A 71 -7.90 -9.34 -5.90
CA TYR A 71 -8.13 -10.57 -5.17
C TYR A 71 -6.81 -11.05 -4.60
N TYR A 72 -6.84 -11.46 -3.35
CA TYR A 72 -5.73 -12.10 -2.66
C TYR A 72 -6.19 -13.42 -2.04
N LYS A 73 -5.33 -14.42 -2.08
CA LYS A 73 -5.49 -15.68 -1.36
C LYS A 73 -4.14 -16.11 -0.79
N LYS A 74 -4.13 -16.62 0.43
CA LYS A 74 -2.92 -17.19 1.05
C LYS A 74 -2.19 -18.13 0.07
N GLU A 75 -0.91 -18.38 0.29
CA GLU A 75 0.00 -19.08 -0.60
C GLU A 75 0.41 -18.25 -1.83
N ASP A 76 0.59 -16.95 -1.62
CA ASP A 76 1.12 -15.99 -2.59
C ASP A 76 0.31 -15.89 -3.88
N LYS A 77 -1.02 -16.02 -3.77
CA LYS A 77 -1.92 -15.84 -4.90
C LYS A 77 -2.49 -14.42 -4.88
N ILE A 78 -2.35 -13.72 -5.98
CA ILE A 78 -2.89 -12.37 -6.17
C ILE A 78 -3.39 -12.19 -7.60
N ARG A 79 -4.51 -11.49 -7.76
CA ARG A 79 -5.01 -11.03 -9.06
C ARG A 79 -5.33 -9.55 -8.97
N TRP A 80 -4.75 -8.80 -9.87
CA TRP A 80 -4.94 -7.38 -10.03
C TRP A 80 -5.59 -7.14 -11.38
N GLU A 81 -6.88 -6.86 -11.39
CA GLU A 81 -7.67 -6.69 -12.58
C GLU A 81 -8.01 -5.22 -12.78
N TYR A 82 -7.36 -4.57 -13.73
CA TYR A 82 -7.66 -3.21 -14.14
C TYR A 82 -8.90 -3.19 -15.02
N THR A 83 -9.85 -2.33 -14.69
CA THR A 83 -11.10 -2.13 -15.43
C THR A 83 -11.12 -0.81 -16.18
N LYS A 84 -10.37 0.19 -15.74
CA LYS A 84 -10.23 1.52 -16.32
C LYS A 84 -8.79 2.03 -16.22
N PRO A 85 -8.32 2.85 -17.18
CA PRO A 85 -8.98 3.20 -18.45
C PRO A 85 -8.94 2.05 -19.46
N LEU A 86 -8.03 1.11 -19.32
CA LEU A 86 -7.82 -0.05 -20.17
C LEU A 86 -7.90 -1.33 -19.36
N LYS A 87 -8.53 -2.35 -19.93
CA LYS A 87 -8.60 -3.67 -19.30
C LYS A 87 -7.25 -4.35 -19.36
N SER A 88 -6.73 -4.77 -18.21
CA SER A 88 -5.56 -5.61 -18.12
C SER A 88 -5.58 -6.42 -16.83
N VAL A 89 -4.87 -7.53 -16.81
CA VAL A 89 -4.77 -8.40 -15.65
C VAL A 89 -3.31 -8.70 -15.38
N PHE A 90 -2.91 -8.47 -14.12
CA PHE A 90 -1.75 -9.07 -13.52
C PHE A 90 -2.25 -10.13 -12.53
N SER A 91 -1.82 -11.38 -12.68
CA SER A 91 -2.13 -12.38 -11.67
C SER A 91 -0.94 -13.29 -11.37
N MET A 92 -0.98 -13.90 -10.20
CA MET A 92 0.04 -14.79 -9.71
C MET A 92 -0.64 -15.95 -8.94
N ASP A 93 -0.28 -17.18 -9.27
CA ASP A 93 -0.81 -18.41 -8.66
C ASP A 93 0.10 -19.03 -7.58
N GLY A 94 1.13 -18.27 -7.16
CA GLY A 94 2.18 -18.75 -6.25
C GLY A 94 3.39 -19.36 -6.97
N LYS A 95 3.26 -19.74 -8.25
CA LYS A 95 4.33 -20.33 -9.07
C LYS A 95 4.65 -19.50 -10.31
N ASN A 96 3.61 -19.03 -10.99
CA ASN A 96 3.70 -18.28 -12.24
C ASN A 96 3.07 -16.91 -12.09
N VAL A 97 3.57 -15.98 -12.90
CA VAL A 97 2.97 -14.67 -13.16
C VAL A 97 2.31 -14.71 -14.52
N TYR A 98 1.12 -14.16 -14.60
CA TYR A 98 0.33 -14.03 -15.81
C TYR A 98 0.08 -12.53 -16.08
N LEU A 99 0.38 -12.11 -17.30
CA LEU A 99 0.14 -10.73 -17.76
C LEU A 99 -0.75 -10.77 -18.98
N LYS A 100 -1.92 -10.14 -18.88
CA LYS A 100 -2.88 -10.07 -19.98
C LYS A 100 -3.30 -8.62 -20.23
N SER A 101 -3.31 -8.20 -21.47
CA SER A 101 -3.75 -6.87 -21.88
C SER A 101 -4.90 -6.98 -22.87
N GLY A 102 -6.07 -6.43 -22.51
CA GLY A 102 -7.29 -6.53 -23.31
C GLY A 102 -7.66 -7.98 -23.59
N ASP A 103 -7.94 -8.28 -24.85
CA ASP A 103 -8.35 -9.60 -25.35
C ASP A 103 -7.17 -10.47 -25.81
N SER A 104 -5.93 -10.04 -25.58
CA SER A 104 -4.73 -10.80 -25.95
C SER A 104 -4.56 -12.08 -25.12
N ASN A 105 -3.77 -13.04 -25.63
CA ASN A 105 -3.34 -14.18 -24.84
C ASN A 105 -2.45 -13.72 -23.68
N ALA A 106 -2.55 -14.39 -22.56
CA ALA A 106 -1.71 -14.09 -21.41
C ALA A 106 -0.25 -14.49 -21.67
N SER A 107 0.67 -13.61 -21.32
CA SER A 107 2.08 -13.94 -21.17
C SER A 107 2.29 -14.61 -19.82
N VAL A 108 2.97 -15.76 -19.80
CA VAL A 108 3.19 -16.56 -18.60
C VAL A 108 4.68 -16.70 -18.32
N MET A 109 5.08 -16.46 -17.08
CA MET A 109 6.47 -16.65 -16.65
C MET A 109 6.55 -17.19 -15.22
N PRO A 110 7.51 -18.09 -14.89
CA PRO A 110 7.71 -18.53 -13.52
C PRO A 110 8.16 -17.37 -12.61
N VAL A 111 7.59 -17.23 -11.41
CA VAL A 111 7.98 -16.19 -10.43
C VAL A 111 9.48 -16.24 -10.14
N LYS A 112 10.03 -17.45 -9.98
CA LYS A 112 11.45 -17.67 -9.65
C LYS A 112 12.43 -17.43 -10.81
N SER A 113 11.95 -17.25 -12.04
CA SER A 113 12.83 -17.04 -13.20
C SER A 113 13.52 -15.67 -13.19
N ASN A 114 12.99 -14.72 -12.42
CA ASN A 114 13.54 -13.39 -12.32
C ASN A 114 13.52 -12.92 -10.85
N LYS A 115 14.71 -12.66 -10.30
CA LYS A 115 14.88 -12.22 -8.90
C LYS A 115 14.11 -10.94 -8.60
N MET A 116 14.08 -10.00 -9.54
CA MET A 116 13.32 -8.76 -9.40
C MET A 116 11.82 -9.03 -9.25
N PHE A 117 11.24 -9.91 -10.08
CA PHE A 117 9.84 -10.31 -9.96
C PHE A 117 9.55 -10.98 -8.62
N SER A 118 10.45 -11.84 -8.15
CA SER A 118 10.30 -12.50 -6.85
C SER A 118 10.27 -11.48 -5.69
N GLU A 119 11.13 -10.47 -5.72
CA GLU A 119 11.16 -9.44 -4.67
C GLU A 119 9.95 -8.49 -4.78
N LEU A 120 9.56 -8.08 -6.00
CA LEU A 120 8.35 -7.26 -6.21
C LEU A 120 7.08 -7.98 -5.74
N SER A 121 6.96 -9.28 -5.99
CA SER A 121 5.82 -10.06 -5.52
C SER A 121 5.67 -9.99 -4.00
N LYS A 122 6.77 -10.08 -3.25
CA LYS A 122 6.77 -9.95 -1.79
C LYS A 122 6.27 -8.56 -1.35
N VAL A 123 6.74 -7.51 -2.03
CA VAL A 123 6.31 -6.12 -1.74
C VAL A 123 4.82 -5.96 -2.04
N LEU A 124 4.33 -6.47 -3.17
CA LEU A 124 2.91 -6.38 -3.54
C LEU A 124 2.02 -7.15 -2.56
N ILE A 125 2.37 -8.42 -2.29
CA ILE A 125 1.61 -9.26 -1.37
C ILE A 125 1.66 -8.68 0.04
N GLY A 126 2.85 -8.31 0.52
CA GLY A 126 3.02 -7.70 1.83
C GLY A 126 2.35 -6.34 1.95
N GLY A 127 2.34 -5.53 0.88
CA GLY A 127 1.65 -4.24 0.82
C GLY A 127 0.13 -4.37 0.92
N VAL A 128 -0.43 -5.50 0.46
CA VAL A 128 -1.87 -5.77 0.53
C VAL A 128 -2.25 -6.50 1.82
N SER A 129 -1.46 -7.48 2.21
CA SER A 129 -1.75 -8.34 3.36
C SER A 129 -1.14 -7.87 4.67
N GLY A 130 -0.10 -7.03 4.62
CA GLY A 130 0.74 -6.70 5.77
C GLY A 130 1.70 -7.82 6.18
N ASN A 131 1.57 -9.00 5.59
CA ASN A 131 2.32 -10.19 6.00
C ASN A 131 3.78 -10.13 5.53
N GLY A 132 4.72 -10.33 6.48
CA GLY A 132 6.14 -10.44 6.18
C GLY A 132 6.80 -9.15 5.67
N LEU A 133 6.12 -8.00 5.72
CA LEU A 133 6.65 -6.72 5.26
C LEU A 133 7.00 -5.80 6.44
N VAL A 134 6.10 -5.69 7.42
CA VAL A 134 6.20 -4.70 8.51
C VAL A 134 7.35 -4.98 9.47
N ASP A 135 7.71 -6.24 9.68
CA ASP A 135 8.83 -6.68 10.54
C ASP A 135 9.90 -7.44 9.73
N SER A 136 10.08 -7.04 8.48
CA SER A 136 11.05 -7.69 7.59
C SER A 136 12.46 -7.11 7.79
N PRO A 137 13.51 -7.94 7.87
CA PRO A 137 14.90 -7.47 7.89
C PRO A 137 15.31 -6.83 6.55
N ASP A 138 14.50 -6.98 5.51
CA ASP A 138 14.75 -6.43 4.17
C ASP A 138 14.46 -4.93 4.06
N PHE A 139 13.87 -4.34 5.12
CA PHE A 139 13.54 -2.91 5.18
C PHE A 139 14.05 -2.25 6.46
N ASP A 140 14.40 -0.97 6.36
CA ASP A 140 14.44 -0.07 7.50
C ASP A 140 13.04 0.51 7.68
N THR A 141 12.41 0.22 8.82
CA THR A 141 11.00 0.51 9.05
C THR A 141 10.82 1.63 10.06
N GLN A 142 10.06 2.67 9.69
CA GLN A 142 9.63 3.74 10.57
C GLN A 142 8.13 3.64 10.79
N PHE A 143 7.70 3.70 12.05
CA PHE A 143 6.30 3.67 12.45
C PHE A 143 5.85 5.05 12.89
N MET A 144 4.71 5.47 12.40
CA MET A 144 4.12 6.76 12.73
C MET A 144 2.64 6.60 13.07
N VAL A 145 2.18 7.37 14.05
CA VAL A 145 0.80 7.34 14.55
C VAL A 145 0.08 8.58 14.05
N GLY A 146 -0.94 8.40 13.23
CA GLY A 146 -1.90 9.41 12.80
C GLY A 146 -3.12 9.46 13.72
N LYS A 147 -4.14 10.21 13.34
CA LYS A 147 -5.41 10.29 14.08
C LYS A 147 -6.17 8.96 14.00
N ASP A 148 -6.45 8.48 12.79
CA ASP A 148 -7.33 7.35 12.52
C ASP A 148 -6.59 6.13 11.95
N ASP A 149 -5.31 6.29 11.60
CA ASP A 149 -4.45 5.30 10.99
C ASP A 149 -3.03 5.30 11.56
N TYR A 150 -2.28 4.28 11.19
CA TYR A 150 -0.83 4.20 11.30
C TYR A 150 -0.22 4.37 9.92
N LYS A 151 0.87 5.13 9.84
CA LYS A 151 1.71 5.21 8.66
C LYS A 151 3.01 4.46 8.91
N ILE A 152 3.32 3.49 8.06
CA ILE A 152 4.53 2.67 8.15
C ILE A 152 5.37 2.93 6.91
N VAL A 153 6.55 3.47 7.10
CA VAL A 153 7.48 3.79 6.01
C VAL A 153 8.56 2.72 5.97
N LEU A 154 8.68 2.07 4.84
CA LEU A 154 9.59 0.96 4.57
C LEU A 154 10.64 1.42 3.56
N ALA A 155 11.89 1.63 4.00
CA ALA A 155 13.01 1.91 3.12
C ALA A 155 13.70 0.59 2.75
N PRO A 156 13.72 0.18 1.48
CA PRO A 156 14.25 -1.12 1.07
C PRO A 156 15.77 -1.18 1.26
N LYS A 157 16.27 -2.35 1.73
CA LYS A 157 17.73 -2.64 1.84
C LYS A 157 18.24 -3.41 0.65
N LYS A 158 17.43 -4.31 0.08
CA LYS A 158 17.81 -5.13 -1.07
C LYS A 158 17.97 -4.28 -2.33
N LYS A 159 19.07 -4.49 -3.06
CA LYS A 159 19.40 -3.72 -4.26
C LYS A 159 18.27 -3.76 -5.30
N GLU A 160 17.68 -4.92 -5.54
CA GLU A 160 16.65 -5.13 -6.54
C GLU A 160 15.40 -4.28 -6.30
N VAL A 161 15.03 -4.06 -5.04
CA VAL A 161 13.89 -3.20 -4.65
C VAL A 161 14.33 -1.74 -4.58
N LYS A 162 15.55 -1.49 -4.06
CA LYS A 162 16.15 -0.16 -3.94
C LYS A 162 16.37 0.54 -5.28
N ASP A 163 16.61 -0.22 -6.33
CA ASP A 163 16.79 0.33 -7.67
C ASP A 163 15.45 0.82 -8.28
N LEU A 164 14.33 0.36 -7.76
CA LEU A 164 12.98 0.75 -8.20
C LEU A 164 12.36 1.80 -7.28
N PHE A 165 12.37 1.54 -5.97
CA PHE A 165 11.68 2.36 -4.98
C PHE A 165 12.64 2.96 -3.96
N SER A 166 12.44 4.23 -3.64
CA SER A 166 13.05 4.88 -2.49
C SER A 166 12.35 4.52 -1.19
N SER A 167 11.03 4.34 -1.21
CA SER A 167 10.25 3.85 -0.09
C SER A 167 8.92 3.24 -0.51
N VAL A 168 8.40 2.35 0.34
CA VAL A 168 7.03 1.87 0.33
C VAL A 168 6.37 2.37 1.61
N GLN A 169 5.19 2.97 1.51
CA GLN A 169 4.47 3.51 2.65
C GLN A 169 3.13 2.80 2.77
N LEU A 170 2.84 2.25 3.95
CA LEU A 170 1.58 1.58 4.24
C LEU A 170 0.75 2.47 5.16
N PHE A 171 -0.52 2.63 4.85
CA PHE A 171 -1.50 3.28 5.72
C PHE A 171 -2.44 2.23 6.25
N VAL A 172 -2.46 2.06 7.56
CA VAL A 172 -3.12 0.95 8.25
C VAL A 172 -4.19 1.49 9.18
N SER A 173 -5.40 1.02 9.04
CA SER A 173 -6.53 1.39 9.90
C SER A 173 -6.25 1.02 11.35
N LYS A 174 -6.52 1.94 12.29
CA LYS A 174 -6.46 1.67 13.72
C LYS A 174 -7.59 0.79 14.22
N SER A 175 -8.74 0.82 13.55
CA SER A 175 -9.94 0.13 14.00
C SER A 175 -9.87 -1.38 13.79
N ASP A 176 -9.22 -1.84 12.70
CA ASP A 176 -9.21 -3.25 12.30
C ASP A 176 -7.89 -3.74 11.71
N SER A 177 -6.86 -2.89 11.79
CA SER A 177 -5.49 -3.19 11.34
C SER A 177 -5.35 -3.62 9.87
N ARG A 178 -6.33 -3.26 9.02
CA ARG A 178 -6.28 -3.50 7.58
C ARG A 178 -5.47 -2.43 6.86
N ILE A 179 -4.83 -2.82 5.78
CA ILE A 179 -4.20 -1.86 4.86
C ILE A 179 -5.31 -1.06 4.17
N LEU A 180 -5.26 0.26 4.28
CA LEU A 180 -6.16 1.22 3.61
C LEU A 180 -5.60 1.65 2.28
N SER A 181 -4.29 1.91 2.24
CA SER A 181 -3.59 2.31 1.03
C SER A 181 -2.10 2.00 1.11
N VAL A 182 -1.49 1.93 -0.06
CA VAL A 182 -0.06 1.77 -0.26
C VAL A 182 0.44 2.91 -1.13
N GLU A 183 1.53 3.56 -0.74
CA GLU A 183 2.25 4.51 -1.59
C GLU A 183 3.62 3.94 -1.95
N LEU A 184 3.92 3.92 -3.22
CA LEU A 184 5.22 3.56 -3.78
C LEU A 184 5.90 4.84 -4.24
N ILE A 185 7.05 5.16 -3.66
CA ILE A 185 7.87 6.30 -4.09
C ILE A 185 9.03 5.74 -4.90
N GLU A 186 9.04 6.03 -6.18
CA GLU A 186 10.08 5.58 -7.09
C GLU A 186 11.35 6.43 -6.94
N LYS A 187 12.50 5.93 -7.39
CA LYS A 187 13.75 6.70 -7.42
C LYS A 187 13.69 7.91 -8.35
N SER A 188 12.89 7.85 -9.38
CA SER A 188 12.60 8.97 -10.29
C SER A 188 11.92 10.14 -9.61
N GLY A 189 11.34 9.92 -8.42
CA GLY A 189 10.44 10.84 -7.73
C GLY A 189 8.98 10.63 -8.08
N ASP A 190 8.66 9.71 -8.96
CA ASP A 190 7.28 9.34 -9.27
C ASP A 190 6.63 8.70 -8.04
N LYS A 191 5.35 8.95 -7.88
CA LYS A 191 4.56 8.40 -6.77
C LYS A 191 3.36 7.63 -7.32
N THR A 192 3.19 6.42 -6.83
CA THR A 192 2.00 5.61 -7.08
C THR A 192 1.25 5.39 -5.77
N THR A 193 0.01 5.88 -5.68
CA THR A 193 -0.88 5.66 -4.54
C THR A 193 -1.95 4.67 -4.93
N ILE A 194 -2.08 3.59 -4.17
CA ILE A 194 -3.09 2.54 -4.34
C ILE A 194 -4.00 2.55 -3.13
N SER A 195 -5.25 2.96 -3.29
CA SER A 195 -6.26 2.97 -2.23
C SER A 195 -7.17 1.77 -2.36
N LEU A 196 -7.38 1.04 -1.26
CA LEU A 196 -8.24 -0.16 -1.19
C LEU A 196 -9.60 0.21 -0.62
N LYS A 197 -10.68 -0.20 -1.30
CA LYS A 197 -12.07 0.12 -0.93
C LYS A 197 -12.93 -1.14 -0.95
N ASN A 198 -14.06 -1.10 -0.25
CA ASN A 198 -15.06 -2.19 -0.27
C ASN A 198 -14.44 -3.57 0.04
N THR A 199 -13.50 -3.61 0.98
CA THR A 199 -12.74 -4.82 1.32
C THR A 199 -13.62 -5.87 1.96
N GLN A 200 -13.63 -7.06 1.37
CA GLN A 200 -14.27 -8.27 1.87
C GLN A 200 -13.18 -9.30 2.21
N MET A 201 -13.19 -9.81 3.42
CA MET A 201 -12.18 -10.76 3.89
C MET A 201 -12.79 -12.14 4.13
N ASN A 202 -11.97 -13.17 3.97
CA ASN A 202 -12.31 -14.56 4.26
C ASN A 202 -13.54 -15.08 3.49
N ILE A 203 -13.75 -14.56 2.28
CA ILE A 203 -14.77 -15.04 1.34
C ILE A 203 -14.23 -16.22 0.52
N ALA A 204 -15.14 -17.03 -0.03
CA ALA A 204 -14.74 -18.09 -0.97
C ALA A 204 -14.21 -17.48 -2.28
N ILE A 205 -13.00 -17.87 -2.68
CA ILE A 205 -12.37 -17.48 -3.95
C ILE A 205 -11.85 -18.73 -4.63
N ASP A 206 -12.27 -18.97 -5.90
CA ASP A 206 -11.81 -20.10 -6.72
C ASP A 206 -10.34 -19.91 -7.11
N ASP A 207 -9.56 -20.97 -7.02
CA ASP A 207 -8.15 -20.97 -7.41
C ASP A 207 -7.93 -20.69 -8.90
N ASN A 208 -8.86 -21.08 -9.74
CA ASN A 208 -8.81 -20.82 -11.18
C ASN A 208 -8.77 -19.31 -11.52
N LEU A 209 -9.19 -18.46 -10.57
CA LEU A 209 -9.15 -17.00 -10.76
C LEU A 209 -7.72 -16.46 -10.86
N PHE A 210 -6.74 -17.16 -10.32
CA PHE A 210 -5.35 -16.70 -10.28
C PHE A 210 -4.48 -17.17 -11.46
N SER A 211 -5.04 -17.96 -12.36
CA SER A 211 -4.38 -18.40 -13.59
C SER A 211 -5.14 -17.92 -14.81
N GLU A 212 -4.43 -17.41 -15.81
CA GLU A 212 -4.98 -17.08 -17.13
C GLU A 212 -4.66 -18.25 -18.08
N LYS A 213 -5.69 -18.97 -18.51
CA LYS A 213 -5.59 -20.04 -19.51
C LYS A 213 -5.92 -19.49 -20.89
#